data_b4d93c22536cc2595371e0d7d2f82cb7
#
_entry.id   b4d93c22536cc2595371e0d7d2f82cb7
#
_cell.length_a   1.000
_cell.length_b   1.000
_cell.length_c   1.000
_cell.angle_alpha   90.00
_cell.angle_beta   90.00
_cell.angle_gamma   90.00
#
_symmetry.space_group_name_H-M   'P 1'
#
loop_
_entity.id
_entity.type
_entity.pdbx_description
1 polymer ?
#
loop_
_entity_poly.entity_id
_entity_poly.type
_entity_poly.pdbx_seq_one_letter_code
_entity_poly.pdbx_strand_id
1 'polypeptide(L)'
;MTEPILIQLQRYTRDLLGHPEQYVKAGRQNFNRQEFELPYIVVDSLSGDIPLASSTRYDEVAEEMQYSELVSRAFTFDFYGPTAATLCTNFRLLARGENSLELQQSLGITVHHPSAATNVKSLTGQQYGERMQLECQVHYSPSVIVDILRIDIAQLRIIGERGLIYEQ
;
A
#
# COMPACT_ATOMS: atom_id res chain seq x y z
N MET A 1 3.58 -3.78 13.03
CA MET A 1 2.74 -2.67 12.48
C MET A 1 3.11 -2.53 11.00
N THR A 2 2.15 -2.73 10.11
CA THR A 2 2.40 -2.69 8.66
C THR A 2 2.69 -1.25 8.22
N GLU A 3 3.74 -1.05 7.43
CA GLU A 3 4.10 0.27 6.90
C GLU A 3 2.95 0.85 6.03
N PRO A 4 2.62 2.14 6.14
CA PRO A 4 1.57 2.74 5.33
C PRO A 4 1.81 2.56 3.84
N ILE A 5 0.75 2.21 3.08
CA ILE A 5 0.84 1.89 1.65
C ILE A 5 1.48 3.02 0.81
N LEU A 6 1.24 4.28 1.17
CA LEU A 6 1.87 5.41 0.47
C LEU A 6 3.40 5.41 0.60
N ILE A 7 3.93 5.01 1.75
CA ILE A 7 5.39 4.91 1.97
C ILE A 7 5.97 3.74 1.18
N GLN A 8 5.26 2.61 1.13
CA GLN A 8 5.66 1.47 0.29
C GLN A 8 5.70 1.85 -1.19
N LEU A 9 4.70 2.60 -1.68
CA LEU A 9 4.66 3.07 -3.07
C LEU A 9 5.72 4.14 -3.38
N GLN A 10 6.05 5.00 -2.43
CA GLN A 10 7.20 5.92 -2.57
C GLN A 10 8.50 5.14 -2.74
N ARG A 11 8.73 4.13 -1.89
CA ARG A 11 9.91 3.26 -1.97
C ARG A 11 9.94 2.51 -3.29
N TYR A 12 8.83 1.88 -3.68
CA TYR A 12 8.69 1.21 -4.97
C TYR A 12 9.07 2.13 -6.14
N THR A 13 8.49 3.34 -6.19
CA THR A 13 8.73 4.30 -7.26
C THR A 13 10.20 4.77 -7.31
N ARG A 14 10.77 5.05 -6.15
CA ARG A 14 12.17 5.43 -5.99
C ARG A 14 13.10 4.34 -6.52
N ASP A 15 12.92 3.13 -6.04
CA ASP A 15 13.82 2.02 -6.33
C ASP A 15 13.67 1.55 -7.79
N LEU A 16 12.44 1.56 -8.32
CA LEU A 16 12.16 1.23 -9.72
C LEU A 16 12.83 2.19 -10.71
N LEU A 17 12.82 3.49 -10.39
CA LEU A 17 13.40 4.52 -11.26
C LEU A 17 14.87 4.84 -10.93
N GLY A 18 15.42 4.31 -9.83
CA GLY A 18 16.73 4.74 -9.32
C GLY A 18 16.76 6.22 -8.95
N HIS A 19 15.62 6.79 -8.52
CA HIS A 19 15.47 8.22 -8.27
C HIS A 19 15.81 8.55 -6.81
N PRO A 20 16.44 9.70 -6.50
CA PRO A 20 16.76 10.07 -5.12
C PRO A 20 15.50 10.20 -4.26
N GLU A 21 15.57 9.73 -3.01
CA GLU A 21 14.43 9.69 -2.08
C GLU A 21 13.77 11.05 -1.87
N GLN A 22 14.56 12.09 -1.80
CA GLN A 22 14.10 13.47 -1.59
C GLN A 22 13.16 13.98 -2.69
N TYR A 23 13.16 13.36 -3.87
CA TYR A 23 12.34 13.76 -5.02
C TYR A 23 11.08 12.91 -5.21
N VAL A 24 10.88 11.87 -4.39
CA VAL A 24 9.65 11.07 -4.40
C VAL A 24 8.86 11.35 -3.13
N LYS A 25 7.69 11.95 -3.26
CA LYS A 25 6.86 12.42 -2.13
C LYS A 25 5.48 11.79 -2.13
N ALA A 26 4.90 11.64 -0.93
CA ALA A 26 3.49 11.35 -0.79
C ALA A 26 2.66 12.63 -1.03
N GLY A 27 1.51 12.48 -1.67
CA GLY A 27 0.54 13.56 -1.84
C GLY A 27 0.01 14.06 -0.51
N ARG A 28 -0.55 15.27 -0.53
CA ARG A 28 -1.17 15.94 0.63
C ARG A 28 -0.23 16.20 1.82
N GLN A 29 1.07 16.05 1.64
CA GLN A 29 2.06 16.52 2.61
C GLN A 29 2.35 18.00 2.38
N ASN A 30 2.42 18.77 3.47
CA ASN A 30 2.89 20.15 3.40
C ASN A 30 4.40 20.14 3.14
N PHE A 31 4.78 20.26 1.88
CA PHE A 31 6.15 20.46 1.50
C PHE A 31 6.31 21.80 0.76
N ASN A 32 7.40 22.49 1.02
CA ASN A 32 7.70 23.74 0.36
C ASN A 32 8.19 23.43 -1.07
N ARG A 33 7.36 23.73 -2.08
CA ARG A 33 7.71 23.48 -3.49
C ARG A 33 8.97 24.21 -3.95
N GLN A 34 9.37 25.29 -3.27
CA GLN A 34 10.57 26.06 -3.60
C GLN A 34 11.87 25.34 -3.20
N GLU A 35 11.78 24.33 -2.31
CA GLU A 35 12.96 23.57 -1.86
C GLU A 35 13.27 22.37 -2.75
N PHE A 36 12.41 22.06 -3.74
CA PHE A 36 12.62 20.93 -4.66
C PHE A 36 13.25 21.41 -5.96
N GLU A 37 14.48 20.97 -6.19
CA GLU A 37 15.03 20.96 -7.54
C GLU A 37 14.19 19.99 -8.39
N LEU A 38 13.64 20.50 -9.49
CA LEU A 38 12.91 19.67 -10.45
C LEU A 38 13.90 18.75 -11.18
N PRO A 39 13.53 17.49 -11.48
CA PRO A 39 12.19 16.89 -11.45
C PRO A 39 11.85 16.18 -10.15
N TYR A 40 10.56 16.12 -9.79
CA TYR A 40 10.07 15.36 -8.63
C TYR A 40 8.81 14.56 -8.97
N ILE A 41 8.52 13.56 -8.14
CA ILE A 41 7.39 12.65 -8.30
C ILE A 41 6.52 12.72 -7.04
N VAL A 42 5.21 12.79 -7.24
CA VAL A 42 4.22 12.75 -6.16
C VAL A 42 3.35 11.52 -6.33
N VAL A 43 3.23 10.72 -5.28
CA VAL A 43 2.33 9.57 -5.21
C VAL A 43 1.18 9.93 -4.30
N ASP A 44 -0.06 9.86 -4.79
CA ASP A 44 -1.26 10.16 -4.00
C ASP A 44 -2.33 9.09 -4.18
N SER A 45 -3.20 8.98 -3.19
CA SER A 45 -4.36 8.10 -3.24
C SER A 45 -5.52 8.77 -3.97
N LEU A 46 -6.07 8.12 -4.97
CA LEU A 46 -7.21 8.61 -5.75
C LEU A 46 -8.55 8.18 -5.13
N SER A 47 -8.59 6.99 -4.52
CA SER A 47 -9.81 6.40 -3.94
C SER A 47 -9.57 5.87 -2.52
N GLY A 48 -10.63 5.41 -1.86
CA GLY A 48 -10.55 4.57 -0.68
C GLY A 48 -10.25 3.10 -1.04
N ASP A 49 -10.13 2.26 -0.02
CA ASP A 49 -9.97 0.82 -0.17
C ASP A 49 -11.25 0.17 -0.65
N ILE A 50 -11.11 -0.74 -1.61
CA ILE A 50 -12.18 -1.61 -2.10
C ILE A 50 -11.81 -3.03 -1.63
N PRO A 51 -12.55 -3.62 -0.67
CA PRO A 51 -12.28 -4.98 -0.21
C PRO A 51 -12.55 -5.99 -1.33
N LEU A 52 -11.60 -6.92 -1.50
CA LEU A 52 -11.71 -8.01 -2.49
C LEU A 52 -11.91 -9.37 -1.82
N ALA A 53 -11.16 -9.63 -0.74
CA ALA A 53 -11.24 -10.87 0.01
C ALA A 53 -10.77 -10.66 1.44
N SER A 54 -11.31 -11.43 2.38
CA SER A 54 -10.86 -11.45 3.77
C SER A 54 -10.34 -12.84 4.15
N SER A 55 -9.36 -12.89 5.04
CA SER A 55 -8.87 -14.14 5.62
C SER A 55 -8.62 -13.98 7.12
N THR A 56 -8.78 -15.08 7.83
CA THR A 56 -8.53 -15.18 9.25
C THR A 56 -7.60 -16.37 9.47
N ARG A 57 -6.52 -16.16 10.20
CA ARG A 57 -5.55 -17.19 10.55
C ARG A 57 -5.31 -17.20 12.05
N TYR A 58 -5.41 -18.37 12.65
CA TYR A 58 -5.04 -18.59 14.04
C TYR A 58 -3.62 -19.13 14.13
N ASP A 59 -2.81 -18.53 15.01
CA ASP A 59 -1.49 -19.04 15.39
C ASP A 59 -1.61 -19.71 16.77
N GLU A 60 -1.48 -21.04 16.79
CA GLU A 60 -1.60 -21.84 18.01
C GLU A 60 -0.46 -21.62 19.00
N VAL A 61 0.72 -21.21 18.51
CA VAL A 61 1.92 -21.04 19.35
C VAL A 61 1.90 -19.69 20.04
N ALA A 62 1.52 -18.66 19.28
CA ALA A 62 1.42 -17.30 19.81
C ALA A 62 0.08 -17.01 20.49
N GLU A 63 -0.92 -17.89 20.33
CA GLU A 63 -2.31 -17.67 20.77
C GLU A 63 -2.93 -16.38 20.22
N GLU A 64 -2.60 -16.10 18.96
CA GLU A 64 -3.00 -14.89 18.26
C GLU A 64 -3.94 -15.21 17.08
N MET A 65 -4.87 -14.30 16.84
CA MET A 65 -5.70 -14.32 15.63
C MET A 65 -5.27 -13.19 14.70
N GLN A 66 -4.84 -13.54 13.51
CA GLN A 66 -4.53 -12.61 12.44
C GLN A 66 -5.74 -12.45 11.52
N TYR A 67 -6.25 -11.24 11.43
CA TYR A 67 -7.23 -10.83 10.44
C TYR A 67 -6.53 -10.08 9.33
N SER A 68 -6.76 -10.47 8.08
CA SER A 68 -6.22 -9.77 6.91
C SER A 68 -7.28 -9.63 5.84
N GLU A 69 -7.19 -8.56 5.08
CA GLU A 69 -8.10 -8.24 4.00
C GLU A 69 -7.29 -7.86 2.75
N LEU A 70 -7.53 -8.56 1.64
CA LEU A 70 -7.00 -8.13 0.35
C LEU A 70 -7.84 -6.97 -0.15
N VAL A 71 -7.20 -5.84 -0.39
CA VAL A 71 -7.87 -4.62 -0.85
C VAL A 71 -7.26 -4.13 -2.16
N SER A 72 -8.09 -3.43 -2.94
CA SER A 72 -7.70 -2.71 -4.14
C SER A 72 -7.88 -1.21 -3.92
N ARG A 73 -6.90 -0.42 -4.33
CA ARG A 73 -6.98 1.05 -4.28
C ARG A 73 -6.34 1.66 -5.52
N ALA A 74 -6.94 2.74 -6.03
CA ALA A 74 -6.37 3.52 -7.12
C ALA A 74 -5.42 4.59 -6.56
N PHE A 75 -4.24 4.70 -7.20
CA PHE A 75 -3.24 5.72 -6.90
C PHE A 75 -2.86 6.49 -8.14
N THR A 76 -2.48 7.75 -7.96
CA THR A 76 -1.89 8.59 -8.99
C THR A 76 -0.40 8.75 -8.76
N PHE A 77 0.33 8.76 -9.85
CA PHE A 77 1.75 9.07 -9.90
C PHE A 77 1.92 10.30 -10.80
N ASP A 78 2.25 11.41 -10.18
CA ASP A 78 2.42 12.70 -10.83
C ASP A 78 3.90 13.02 -10.99
N PHE A 79 4.34 13.17 -12.22
CA PHE A 79 5.72 13.50 -12.58
C PHE A 79 5.80 14.96 -12.96
N TYR A 80 6.69 15.71 -12.31
CA TYR A 80 6.85 17.15 -12.50
C TYR A 80 8.22 17.51 -13.05
N GLY A 81 8.29 18.57 -13.83
CA GLY A 81 9.51 19.17 -14.32
C GLY A 81 9.82 18.84 -15.78
N PRO A 82 10.93 19.37 -16.32
CA PRO A 82 11.25 19.28 -17.75
C PRO A 82 11.46 17.85 -18.26
N THR A 83 11.72 16.89 -17.36
CA THR A 83 11.87 15.46 -17.69
C THR A 83 10.65 14.63 -17.33
N ALA A 84 9.52 15.25 -16.98
CA ALA A 84 8.31 14.56 -16.54
C ALA A 84 7.84 13.48 -17.52
N ALA A 85 7.82 13.79 -18.82
CA ALA A 85 7.41 12.85 -19.86
C ALA A 85 8.34 11.63 -19.94
N THR A 86 9.64 11.83 -19.81
CA THR A 86 10.65 10.76 -19.83
C THR A 86 10.53 9.89 -18.60
N LEU A 87 10.43 10.48 -17.39
CA LEU A 87 10.24 9.74 -16.13
C LEU A 87 8.98 8.93 -16.14
N CYS A 88 7.87 9.52 -16.61
CA CYS A 88 6.58 8.86 -16.73
C CYS A 88 6.64 7.64 -17.68
N THR A 89 7.32 7.81 -18.83
CA THR A 89 7.52 6.72 -19.80
C THR A 89 8.40 5.62 -19.22
N ASN A 90 9.50 5.97 -18.56
CA ASN A 90 10.39 5.02 -17.91
C ASN A 90 9.65 4.22 -16.82
N PHE A 91 8.90 4.91 -15.95
CA PHE A 91 8.09 4.24 -14.94
C PHE A 91 7.14 3.22 -15.56
N ARG A 92 6.39 3.58 -16.61
CA ARG A 92 5.44 2.71 -17.28
C ARG A 92 6.11 1.49 -17.93
N LEU A 93 7.30 1.66 -18.48
CA LEU A 93 8.06 0.55 -19.11
C LEU A 93 8.65 -0.36 -18.03
N LEU A 94 9.30 0.21 -17.01
CA LEU A 94 9.94 -0.53 -15.94
C LEU A 94 8.93 -1.26 -15.04
N ALA A 95 7.73 -0.70 -14.84
CA ALA A 95 6.65 -1.36 -14.09
C ALA A 95 6.21 -2.72 -14.67
N ARG A 96 6.61 -3.04 -15.91
CA ARG A 96 6.37 -4.34 -16.57
C ARG A 96 7.59 -5.27 -16.50
N GLY A 97 8.71 -4.79 -16.00
CA GLY A 97 9.96 -5.53 -15.96
C GLY A 97 10.06 -6.47 -14.75
N GLU A 98 11.04 -7.35 -14.80
CA GLU A 98 11.33 -8.33 -13.76
C GLU A 98 11.68 -7.66 -12.43
N ASN A 99 12.51 -6.62 -12.45
CA ASN A 99 12.86 -5.83 -11.27
C ASN A 99 11.63 -5.26 -10.55
N SER A 100 10.57 -4.90 -11.30
CA SER A 100 9.31 -4.46 -10.72
C SER A 100 8.63 -5.56 -9.90
N LEU A 101 8.64 -6.80 -10.41
CA LEU A 101 8.05 -7.95 -9.71
C LEU A 101 8.80 -8.26 -8.42
N GLU A 102 10.12 -8.21 -8.44
CA GLU A 102 10.95 -8.42 -7.24
C GLU A 102 10.67 -7.34 -6.17
N LEU A 103 10.60 -6.07 -6.57
CA LEU A 103 10.24 -4.97 -5.68
C LEU A 103 8.83 -5.14 -5.10
N GLN A 104 7.85 -5.49 -5.92
CA GLN A 104 6.48 -5.73 -5.49
C GLN A 104 6.40 -6.86 -4.46
N GLN A 105 7.11 -7.97 -4.70
CA GLN A 105 7.20 -9.10 -3.76
C GLN A 105 7.83 -8.69 -2.44
N SER A 106 8.93 -7.94 -2.47
CA SER A 106 9.63 -7.48 -1.26
C SER A 106 8.78 -6.54 -0.40
N LEU A 107 7.90 -5.75 -1.03
CA LEU A 107 7.00 -4.79 -0.37
C LEU A 107 5.64 -5.39 -0.02
N GLY A 108 5.31 -6.59 -0.49
CA GLY A 108 4.01 -7.22 -0.28
C GLY A 108 2.85 -6.50 -0.96
N ILE A 109 3.09 -5.89 -2.11
CA ILE A 109 2.11 -5.16 -2.92
C ILE A 109 2.03 -5.73 -4.33
N THR A 110 0.93 -5.46 -5.04
CA THR A 110 0.81 -5.73 -6.47
C THR A 110 0.39 -4.45 -7.19
N VAL A 111 1.26 -3.94 -8.04
CA VAL A 111 1.00 -2.76 -8.88
C VAL A 111 0.55 -3.23 -10.25
N HIS A 112 -0.71 -2.97 -10.59
CA HIS A 112 -1.24 -3.28 -11.92
C HIS A 112 -0.67 -2.33 -12.98
N HIS A 113 -0.83 -2.72 -14.24
CA HIS A 113 -0.32 -1.91 -15.35
C HIS A 113 -0.86 -0.49 -15.28
N PRO A 114 0.04 0.52 -15.33
CA PRO A 114 -0.35 1.91 -15.33
C PRO A 114 -1.28 2.23 -16.51
N SER A 115 -2.20 3.16 -16.27
CA SER A 115 -3.05 3.73 -17.32
C SER A 115 -2.23 4.44 -18.41
N ALA A 116 -2.91 4.92 -19.44
CA ALA A 116 -2.29 5.85 -20.38
C ALA A 116 -1.83 7.12 -19.64
N ALA A 117 -0.66 7.63 -20.01
CA ALA A 117 -0.14 8.86 -19.44
C ALA A 117 -0.97 10.06 -19.91
N THR A 118 -1.44 10.86 -18.97
CA THR A 118 -2.19 12.09 -19.23
C THR A 118 -1.27 13.28 -19.01
N ASN A 119 -1.21 14.17 -20.01
CA ASN A 119 -0.48 15.43 -19.87
C ASN A 119 -1.40 16.46 -19.17
N VAL A 120 -1.09 16.74 -17.90
CA VAL A 120 -1.81 17.72 -17.08
C VAL A 120 -0.91 18.93 -16.88
N LYS A 121 -0.98 19.88 -17.80
CA LYS A 121 -0.22 21.14 -17.65
C LYS A 121 -0.71 21.87 -16.41
N SER A 122 0.20 22.12 -15.47
CA SER A 122 -0.13 22.91 -14.28
C SER A 122 0.39 24.35 -14.45
N LEU A 123 -0.47 25.31 -14.15
CA LEU A 123 -0.08 26.71 -14.05
C LEU A 123 0.52 26.95 -12.66
N THR A 124 1.82 27.25 -12.60
CA THR A 124 2.49 27.62 -11.36
C THR A 124 2.99 29.04 -11.49
N GLY A 125 2.23 29.99 -10.92
CA GLY A 125 2.49 31.43 -11.14
C GLY A 125 2.20 31.84 -12.58
N GLN A 126 3.17 32.49 -13.25
CA GLN A 126 3.05 32.90 -14.67
C GLN A 126 3.66 31.88 -15.64
N GLN A 127 4.13 30.72 -15.17
CA GLN A 127 4.78 29.71 -16.01
C GLN A 127 4.00 28.40 -15.99
N TYR A 128 3.89 27.76 -17.16
CA TYR A 128 3.36 26.42 -17.31
C TYR A 128 4.46 25.42 -16.97
N GLY A 129 4.23 24.64 -15.90
CA GLY A 129 5.08 23.50 -15.58
C GLY A 129 4.63 22.23 -16.33
N GLU A 130 5.57 21.43 -16.81
CA GLU A 130 5.24 20.11 -17.33
C GLU A 130 4.83 19.20 -16.19
N ARG A 131 3.66 18.55 -16.35
CA ARG A 131 3.15 17.54 -15.43
C ARG A 131 2.54 16.39 -16.23
N MET A 132 3.04 15.19 -15.97
CA MET A 132 2.48 13.95 -16.50
C MET A 132 1.89 13.16 -15.36
N GLN A 133 0.71 12.61 -15.57
CA GLN A 133 -0.01 11.81 -14.59
C GLN A 133 -0.25 10.41 -15.12
N LEU A 134 -0.06 9.42 -14.24
CA LEU A 134 -0.45 8.02 -14.42
C LEU A 134 -1.35 7.58 -13.28
N GLU A 135 -2.28 6.69 -13.58
CA GLU A 135 -3.10 6.01 -12.59
C GLU A 135 -2.76 4.53 -12.56
N CYS A 136 -2.65 3.97 -11.37
CA CYS A 136 -2.43 2.54 -11.16
C CYS A 136 -3.41 2.02 -10.11
N GLN A 137 -3.92 0.83 -10.36
CA GLN A 137 -4.57 0.02 -9.33
C GLN A 137 -3.49 -0.73 -8.54
N VAL A 138 -3.57 -0.69 -7.23
CA VAL A 138 -2.64 -1.39 -6.34
C VAL A 138 -3.41 -2.29 -5.41
N HIS A 139 -2.98 -3.56 -5.33
CA HIS A 139 -3.50 -4.51 -4.37
C HIS A 139 -2.50 -4.69 -3.23
N TYR A 140 -2.99 -4.75 -2.01
CA TYR A 140 -2.20 -4.98 -0.81
C TYR A 140 -3.07 -5.57 0.29
N SER A 141 -2.45 -6.12 1.34
CA SER A 141 -3.19 -6.81 2.41
C SER A 141 -2.87 -6.19 3.77
N PRO A 142 -3.66 -5.22 4.25
CA PRO A 142 -3.58 -4.78 5.63
C PRO A 142 -3.96 -5.93 6.57
N SER A 143 -3.26 -6.03 7.70
CA SER A 143 -3.51 -7.06 8.70
C SER A 143 -3.49 -6.51 10.12
N VAL A 144 -4.31 -7.10 10.99
CA VAL A 144 -4.36 -6.82 12.41
C VAL A 144 -4.20 -8.14 13.16
N ILE A 145 -3.35 -8.13 14.18
CA ILE A 145 -3.14 -9.27 15.08
C ILE A 145 -3.81 -8.94 16.41
N VAL A 146 -4.57 -9.88 16.94
CA VAL A 146 -5.29 -9.77 18.21
C VAL A 146 -4.98 -11.00 19.06
N ASP A 147 -4.55 -10.78 20.30
CA ASP A 147 -4.38 -11.84 21.28
C ASP A 147 -5.72 -12.46 21.62
N ILE A 148 -5.81 -13.78 21.60
CA ILE A 148 -7.01 -14.52 21.98
C ILE A 148 -6.71 -15.33 23.23
N LEU A 149 -7.49 -15.07 24.28
CA LEU A 149 -7.45 -15.90 25.48
C LEU A 149 -7.96 -17.30 25.14
N ARG A 150 -7.09 -18.29 25.28
CA ARG A 150 -7.44 -19.69 25.14
C ARG A 150 -8.12 -20.19 26.41
N ILE A 151 -9.20 -20.93 26.25
CA ILE A 151 -9.78 -21.70 27.35
C ILE A 151 -9.04 -23.02 27.45
N ASP A 152 -8.01 -23.07 28.30
CA ASP A 152 -7.18 -24.29 28.48
C ASP A 152 -7.91 -25.40 29.23
N ILE A 153 -8.87 -25.05 30.08
CA ILE A 153 -9.62 -26.01 30.87
C ILE A 153 -11.13 -25.67 30.88
N ALA A 154 -11.95 -26.53 30.29
CA ALA A 154 -13.40 -26.47 30.45
C ALA A 154 -13.82 -27.46 31.52
N GLN A 155 -14.27 -27.00 32.68
CA GLN A 155 -14.92 -27.86 33.68
C GLN A 155 -16.38 -28.02 33.33
N LEU A 156 -16.77 -29.22 32.93
CA LEU A 156 -18.16 -29.55 32.66
C LEU A 156 -18.78 -30.10 33.94
N ARG A 157 -19.73 -29.37 34.56
CA ARG A 157 -20.48 -29.82 35.69
C ARG A 157 -21.86 -30.27 35.23
N ILE A 158 -22.09 -31.58 35.19
CA ILE A 158 -23.39 -32.14 34.85
C ILE A 158 -24.19 -32.34 36.16
N ILE A 159 -25.31 -31.62 36.30
CA ILE A 159 -26.22 -31.77 37.40
C ILE A 159 -27.35 -32.68 36.92
N GLY A 160 -27.35 -33.93 37.38
CA GLY A 160 -28.44 -34.86 37.09
C GLY A 160 -29.65 -34.58 37.97
N GLU A 161 -30.85 -35.03 37.52
CA GLU A 161 -32.15 -34.84 38.23
C GLU A 161 -32.17 -35.43 39.64
N ARG A 162 -31.16 -36.21 40.07
CA ARG A 162 -31.08 -36.81 41.42
C ARG A 162 -29.93 -36.23 42.29
N GLY A 163 -29.38 -35.09 41.96
CA GLY A 163 -28.37 -34.41 42.78
C GLY A 163 -27.03 -35.14 42.94
N LEU A 164 -26.72 -36.15 42.12
CA LEU A 164 -25.40 -36.78 42.07
C LEU A 164 -24.49 -35.95 41.19
N ILE A 165 -23.39 -35.44 41.77
CA ILE A 165 -22.34 -34.71 41.10
C ILE A 165 -21.26 -35.74 40.69
N TYR A 166 -21.03 -35.90 39.40
CA TYR A 166 -19.90 -36.65 38.88
C TYR A 166 -18.80 -35.65 38.49
N GLU A 167 -17.67 -35.70 39.17
CA GLU A 167 -16.41 -35.01 38.75
C GLU A 167 -15.64 -36.00 37.87
N GLN A 168 -15.31 -35.61 36.65
CA GLN A 168 -14.30 -36.25 35.82
C GLN A 168 -13.16 -35.25 35.54
#